data_0c813d6b9fb54edac3214d3d3def66d0
#
_entry.id   0c813d6b9fb54edac3214d3d3def66d0
#
_cell.length_a   1.000
_cell.length_b   1.000
_cell.length_c   1.000
_cell.angle_alpha   90.00
_cell.angle_beta   90.00
_cell.angle_gamma   90.00
#
_symmetry.space_group_name_H-M   'P 1'
#
loop_
_entity.id
_entity.type
_entity.pdbx_description
1 polymer ?
#
loop_
_entity_poly.entity_id
_entity_poly.type
_entity_poly.pdbx_seq_one_letter_code
_entity_poly.pdbx_strand_id
1 'polypeptide(L)'
;NMAYDTTTGHFYKLSSVGTYEQVNAEAKESGGYLACISSAEENEIVAKVSSTGKTTTSSYIGLTRNAENLQEWLWADGSEVNYTNWNEGEPNSENEKVAEIYDSTRSPGAEKWNDCTVSSRNTGVIEYNECIHPESQYVVKNKTFADCEQGGYTGDTYCGFCNEKIADGKETEPGGHAEAVIDEKTVKEATCTEEGYTGDKICPTCKKVLEHGKTTPVNGHTESEELRKVREASCYLDGYTGETYCIVCGETLEA
;
A
#
# COMPACT_ATOMS: atom_id res chain seq x y z
N ASN A 1 5.24 -3.83 -18.50
CA ASN A 1 6.61 -3.68 -18.98
C ASN A 1 6.87 -2.23 -19.31
N MET A 2 7.31 -1.50 -18.32
CA MET A 2 7.50 -0.06 -18.36
C MET A 2 8.71 0.30 -17.53
N ALA A 3 9.43 1.34 -17.91
CA ALA A 3 10.53 1.92 -17.16
C ALA A 3 10.49 3.44 -17.28
N TYR A 4 11.05 4.12 -16.31
CA TYR A 4 11.26 5.56 -16.31
C TYR A 4 12.73 5.84 -16.01
N ASP A 5 13.38 6.57 -16.91
CA ASP A 5 14.75 7.02 -16.71
C ASP A 5 14.72 8.38 -15.99
N THR A 6 15.15 8.38 -14.74
CA THR A 6 15.20 9.60 -13.92
C THR A 6 16.30 10.57 -14.35
N THR A 7 17.22 10.14 -15.21
CA THR A 7 18.33 10.97 -15.70
C THR A 7 17.88 11.82 -16.90
N THR A 8 17.20 11.18 -17.84
CA THR A 8 16.70 11.86 -19.07
C THR A 8 15.28 12.39 -18.92
N GLY A 9 14.49 11.80 -18.01
CA GLY A 9 13.05 12.05 -17.89
C GLY A 9 12.21 11.25 -18.88
N HIS A 10 12.82 10.38 -19.67
CA HIS A 10 12.14 9.58 -20.67
C HIS A 10 11.43 8.37 -20.05
N PHE A 11 10.33 8.00 -20.66
CA PHE A 11 9.54 6.84 -20.25
C PHE A 11 9.48 5.81 -21.36
N TYR A 12 9.62 4.53 -21.01
CA TYR A 12 9.66 3.42 -21.96
C TYR A 12 8.56 2.41 -21.66
N LYS A 13 7.92 1.92 -22.72
CA LYS A 13 6.85 0.92 -22.65
C LYS A 13 6.99 -0.10 -23.78
N LEU A 14 6.70 -1.37 -23.49
CA LEU A 14 6.63 -2.43 -24.51
C LEU A 14 5.33 -2.32 -25.32
N SER A 15 5.43 -2.43 -26.64
CA SER A 15 4.28 -2.47 -27.57
C SER A 15 3.63 -3.86 -27.63
N SER A 16 2.53 -3.94 -28.37
CA SER A 16 1.98 -5.19 -28.89
C SER A 16 2.94 -5.85 -29.90
N VAL A 17 2.75 -7.14 -30.18
CA VAL A 17 3.53 -7.87 -31.21
C VAL A 17 2.97 -7.54 -32.60
N GLY A 18 3.82 -7.07 -33.50
CA GLY A 18 3.45 -6.73 -34.86
C GLY A 18 4.62 -6.70 -35.82
N THR A 19 4.35 -6.36 -37.09
CA THR A 19 5.39 -5.97 -38.04
C THR A 19 5.94 -4.60 -37.63
N TYR A 20 7.10 -4.20 -38.17
CA TYR A 20 7.67 -2.89 -37.86
C TYR A 20 6.69 -1.76 -38.09
N GLU A 21 5.94 -1.79 -39.21
CA GLU A 21 4.96 -0.75 -39.54
C GLU A 21 3.83 -0.68 -38.49
N GLN A 22 3.30 -1.85 -38.07
CA GLN A 22 2.25 -1.92 -37.05
C GLN A 22 2.72 -1.37 -35.71
N VAL A 23 3.92 -1.78 -35.28
CA VAL A 23 4.51 -1.35 -34.00
C VAL A 23 4.87 0.14 -34.01
N ASN A 24 5.40 0.64 -35.14
CA ASN A 24 5.70 2.06 -35.30
C ASN A 24 4.43 2.93 -35.35
N ALA A 25 3.33 2.40 -35.92
CA ALA A 25 2.03 3.06 -35.89
C ALA A 25 1.50 3.13 -34.45
N GLU A 26 1.55 2.03 -33.70
CA GLU A 26 1.16 2.00 -32.27
C GLU A 26 1.96 3.04 -31.46
N ALA A 27 3.27 3.15 -31.70
CA ALA A 27 4.12 4.13 -31.02
C ALA A 27 3.63 5.57 -31.27
N LYS A 28 3.40 5.92 -32.54
CA LYS A 28 2.93 7.26 -32.93
C LYS A 28 1.52 7.57 -32.44
N GLU A 29 0.61 6.61 -32.52
CA GLU A 29 -0.78 6.77 -32.03
C GLU A 29 -0.83 6.96 -30.51
N SER A 30 0.13 6.38 -29.78
CA SER A 30 0.25 6.57 -28.32
C SER A 30 0.99 7.84 -27.91
N GLY A 31 1.44 8.68 -28.89
CA GLY A 31 2.15 9.93 -28.63
C GLY A 31 3.66 9.75 -28.35
N GLY A 32 4.20 8.58 -28.65
CA GLY A 32 5.63 8.26 -28.53
C GLY A 32 6.27 7.90 -29.88
N TYR A 33 7.45 7.33 -29.84
CA TYR A 33 8.20 6.80 -30.98
C TYR A 33 8.97 5.55 -30.56
N LEU A 34 9.51 4.77 -31.50
CA LEU A 34 10.37 3.64 -31.17
C LEU A 34 11.69 4.15 -30.58
N ALA A 35 12.17 3.51 -29.52
CA ALA A 35 13.26 3.97 -28.69
C ALA A 35 14.52 4.33 -29.45
N CYS A 36 15.05 5.52 -29.19
CA CYS A 36 16.26 6.08 -29.74
C CYS A 36 17.35 6.06 -28.67
N ILE A 37 18.36 5.20 -28.83
CA ILE A 37 19.31 4.87 -27.79
C ILE A 37 20.60 5.68 -27.95
N SER A 38 20.88 6.55 -27.01
CA SER A 38 22.01 7.50 -27.06
C SER A 38 23.19 7.11 -26.15
N SER A 39 22.98 6.17 -25.21
CA SER A 39 24.00 5.76 -24.24
C SER A 39 23.91 4.27 -23.86
N ALA A 40 24.93 3.76 -23.17
CA ALA A 40 24.94 2.39 -22.65
C ALA A 40 23.91 2.21 -21.54
N GLU A 41 23.71 3.21 -20.69
CA GLU A 41 22.73 3.20 -19.60
C GLU A 41 21.30 3.11 -20.14
N GLU A 42 21.00 3.90 -21.16
CA GLU A 42 19.73 3.86 -21.87
C GLU A 42 19.50 2.51 -22.56
N ASN A 43 20.55 1.95 -23.17
CA ASN A 43 20.51 0.63 -23.79
C ASN A 43 20.11 -0.47 -22.78
N GLU A 44 20.63 -0.43 -21.55
CA GLU A 44 20.23 -1.36 -20.48
C GLU A 44 18.75 -1.22 -20.11
N ILE A 45 18.24 0.01 -20.03
CA ILE A 45 16.82 0.28 -19.73
C ILE A 45 15.94 -0.30 -20.83
N VAL A 46 16.25 0.02 -22.10
CA VAL A 46 15.50 -0.46 -23.26
C VAL A 46 15.52 -1.98 -23.35
N ALA A 47 16.69 -2.62 -23.13
CA ALA A 47 16.82 -4.08 -23.12
C ALA A 47 16.02 -4.74 -21.99
N LYS A 48 15.95 -4.14 -20.81
CA LYS A 48 15.11 -4.61 -19.69
C LYS A 48 13.62 -4.53 -20.03
N VAL A 49 13.17 -3.42 -20.61
CA VAL A 49 11.77 -3.28 -21.08
C VAL A 49 11.48 -4.33 -22.14
N SER A 50 12.40 -4.56 -23.09
CA SER A 50 12.32 -5.60 -24.09
C SER A 50 12.19 -7.01 -23.50
N SER A 51 12.78 -7.30 -22.33
CA SER A 51 12.85 -8.64 -21.74
C SER A 51 11.59 -9.11 -21.04
N THR A 52 10.68 -8.21 -20.70
CA THR A 52 9.61 -8.48 -19.77
C THR A 52 8.33 -9.01 -20.44
N GLY A 53 7.87 -10.22 -20.05
CA GLY A 53 6.53 -10.74 -20.32
C GLY A 53 6.19 -11.05 -21.77
N LYS A 54 7.17 -11.27 -22.62
CA LYS A 54 6.98 -11.43 -24.06
C LYS A 54 7.21 -12.85 -24.61
N THR A 55 6.71 -13.06 -25.80
CA THR A 55 6.90 -14.30 -26.58
C THR A 55 8.05 -14.22 -27.59
N THR A 56 8.66 -13.02 -27.73
CA THR A 56 9.78 -12.75 -28.66
C THR A 56 11.06 -12.51 -27.88
N THR A 57 12.21 -12.78 -28.46
CA THR A 57 13.54 -12.59 -27.85
C THR A 57 14.21 -11.28 -28.24
N SER A 58 13.49 -10.43 -28.99
CA SER A 58 13.95 -9.12 -29.45
C SER A 58 12.78 -8.14 -29.55
N SER A 59 13.08 -6.86 -29.60
CA SER A 59 12.11 -5.79 -29.81
C SER A 59 12.67 -4.76 -30.79
N TYR A 60 11.83 -4.24 -31.66
CA TYR A 60 12.20 -3.10 -32.52
C TYR A 60 12.63 -1.91 -31.69
N ILE A 61 13.63 -1.19 -32.19
CA ILE A 61 14.07 0.13 -31.73
C ILE A 61 13.91 1.13 -32.87
N GLY A 62 14.07 2.42 -32.59
CA GLY A 62 13.82 3.51 -33.53
C GLY A 62 14.87 3.70 -34.63
N LEU A 63 15.75 2.74 -34.84
CA LEU A 63 16.85 2.84 -35.77
C LEU A 63 16.49 2.20 -37.13
N THR A 64 16.56 2.99 -38.20
CA THR A 64 16.21 2.57 -39.56
C THR A 64 17.32 2.92 -40.54
N ARG A 65 17.50 2.12 -41.61
CA ARG A 65 18.41 2.45 -42.69
C ARG A 65 17.92 3.68 -43.49
N ASN A 66 18.85 4.57 -43.78
CA ASN A 66 18.58 5.68 -44.70
C ASN A 66 18.28 5.12 -46.08
N ALA A 67 17.14 5.50 -46.67
CA ALA A 67 16.73 5.04 -48.02
C ALA A 67 17.63 5.54 -49.14
N GLU A 68 18.28 6.69 -48.96
CA GLU A 68 19.17 7.32 -49.94
C GLU A 68 20.62 6.82 -49.80
N ASN A 69 21.01 6.44 -48.59
CA ASN A 69 22.35 5.89 -48.32
C ASN A 69 22.23 4.70 -47.35
N LEU A 70 22.24 3.48 -47.90
CA LEU A 70 22.02 2.24 -47.12
C LEU A 70 23.14 1.94 -46.10
N GLN A 71 24.23 2.68 -46.09
CA GLN A 71 25.29 2.56 -45.08
C GLN A 71 25.01 3.42 -43.85
N GLU A 72 24.05 4.32 -43.92
CA GLU A 72 23.64 5.19 -42.83
C GLU A 72 22.41 4.66 -42.11
N TRP A 73 22.39 4.90 -40.81
CA TRP A 73 21.23 4.63 -39.93
C TRP A 73 20.71 5.93 -39.35
N LEU A 74 19.41 6.01 -39.19
CA LEU A 74 18.71 7.21 -38.72
C LEU A 74 17.80 6.84 -37.54
N TRP A 75 17.85 7.65 -36.49
CA TRP A 75 16.92 7.54 -35.37
C TRP A 75 15.54 8.12 -35.73
N ALA A 76 14.49 7.56 -35.13
CA ALA A 76 13.10 7.95 -35.36
C ALA A 76 12.77 9.38 -34.90
N ASP A 77 13.49 9.89 -33.92
CA ASP A 77 13.39 11.25 -33.40
C ASP A 77 14.24 12.29 -34.19
N GLY A 78 15.05 11.83 -35.13
CA GLY A 78 15.95 12.65 -35.93
C GLY A 78 17.27 13.01 -35.25
N SER A 79 17.56 12.47 -34.09
CA SER A 79 18.86 12.64 -33.41
C SER A 79 20.00 11.96 -34.18
N GLU A 80 21.25 12.40 -33.90
CA GLU A 80 22.45 11.79 -34.49
C GLU A 80 22.75 10.43 -33.88
N VAL A 81 23.23 9.48 -34.69
CA VAL A 81 23.64 8.14 -34.25
C VAL A 81 25.05 8.20 -33.67
N ASN A 82 25.18 8.61 -32.42
CA ASN A 82 26.47 8.76 -31.73
C ASN A 82 26.83 7.52 -30.86
N TYR A 83 25.86 6.66 -30.57
CA TYR A 83 26.01 5.41 -29.85
C TYR A 83 25.47 4.25 -30.68
N THR A 84 26.17 3.14 -30.66
CA THR A 84 25.72 1.88 -31.28
C THR A 84 26.15 0.68 -30.46
N ASN A 85 25.33 -0.38 -30.46
CA ASN A 85 25.60 -1.59 -29.70
C ASN A 85 25.33 -2.87 -30.54
N TRP A 86 25.72 -2.84 -31.81
CA TRP A 86 25.53 -3.96 -32.71
C TRP A 86 26.10 -5.27 -32.17
N ASN A 87 25.42 -6.38 -32.42
CA ASN A 87 25.99 -7.72 -32.19
C ASN A 87 27.18 -7.97 -33.15
N GLU A 88 28.04 -8.91 -32.79
CA GLU A 88 29.20 -9.24 -33.64
C GLU A 88 28.74 -9.67 -35.04
N GLY A 89 29.27 -8.99 -36.06
CA GLY A 89 28.94 -9.21 -37.45
C GLY A 89 27.72 -8.43 -37.97
N GLU A 90 27.01 -7.71 -37.12
CA GLU A 90 25.88 -6.87 -37.51
C GLU A 90 26.29 -5.39 -37.71
N PRO A 91 25.55 -4.63 -38.52
CA PRO A 91 24.48 -5.03 -39.43
C PRO A 91 24.99 -5.77 -40.66
N ASN A 92 24.36 -6.87 -41.05
CA ASN A 92 24.88 -7.81 -42.03
C ASN A 92 24.16 -7.84 -43.40
N SER A 93 23.01 -7.17 -43.54
CA SER A 93 22.20 -7.26 -44.76
C SER A 93 21.59 -5.93 -45.17
N GLU A 94 21.87 -5.46 -46.38
CA GLU A 94 21.22 -4.26 -46.93
C GLU A 94 19.72 -4.45 -47.21
N ASN A 95 19.19 -5.69 -47.17
CA ASN A 95 17.77 -5.97 -47.28
C ASN A 95 17.04 -5.80 -45.94
N GLU A 96 17.76 -5.74 -44.83
CA GLU A 96 17.27 -5.53 -43.49
C GLU A 96 17.31 -4.04 -43.18
N LYS A 97 16.12 -3.44 -43.03
CA LYS A 97 15.95 -1.99 -43.04
C LYS A 97 15.72 -1.39 -41.66
N VAL A 98 15.51 -2.22 -40.65
CA VAL A 98 15.16 -1.79 -39.29
C VAL A 98 16.00 -2.52 -38.28
N ALA A 99 16.21 -1.91 -37.12
CA ALA A 99 16.98 -2.52 -36.04
C ALA A 99 16.06 -3.05 -34.93
N GLU A 100 16.53 -4.09 -34.29
CA GLU A 100 15.96 -4.67 -33.09
C GLU A 100 17.03 -4.77 -31.99
N ILE A 101 16.63 -4.70 -30.74
CA ILE A 101 17.46 -5.00 -29.58
C ILE A 101 17.13 -6.38 -29.05
N TYR A 102 18.13 -7.18 -28.79
CA TYR A 102 17.97 -8.46 -28.11
C TYR A 102 17.68 -8.24 -26.63
N ASP A 103 16.82 -9.05 -26.08
CA ASP A 103 16.50 -8.93 -24.66
C ASP A 103 17.69 -9.28 -23.74
N SER A 104 17.64 -8.80 -22.51
CA SER A 104 18.70 -8.98 -21.52
C SER A 104 18.92 -10.45 -21.10
N THR A 105 18.01 -11.36 -21.50
CA THR A 105 18.11 -12.79 -21.17
C THR A 105 18.70 -13.63 -22.28
N ARG A 106 18.89 -13.07 -23.49
CA ARG A 106 19.43 -13.78 -24.64
C ARG A 106 20.91 -14.10 -24.43
N SER A 107 21.31 -15.32 -24.73
CA SER A 107 22.72 -15.75 -24.66
C SER A 107 23.10 -16.58 -25.90
N PRO A 108 24.14 -16.21 -26.65
CA PRO A 108 24.93 -14.96 -26.55
C PRO A 108 24.20 -13.75 -27.13
N GLY A 109 24.71 -12.55 -26.91
CA GLY A 109 24.24 -11.32 -27.54
C GLY A 109 23.20 -10.54 -26.77
N ALA A 110 23.04 -10.79 -25.45
CA ALA A 110 22.14 -9.96 -24.61
C ALA A 110 22.39 -8.46 -24.83
N GLU A 111 21.30 -7.70 -24.94
CA GLU A 111 21.31 -6.23 -25.08
C GLU A 111 21.98 -5.70 -26.36
N LYS A 112 22.39 -6.58 -27.28
CA LYS A 112 22.99 -6.22 -28.56
C LYS A 112 21.91 -5.96 -29.61
N TRP A 113 22.29 -5.23 -30.66
CA TRP A 113 21.41 -4.90 -31.77
C TRP A 113 21.65 -5.81 -32.97
N ASN A 114 20.58 -5.99 -33.72
CA ASN A 114 20.60 -6.73 -34.98
C ASN A 114 19.78 -5.95 -36.01
N ASP A 115 20.17 -5.98 -37.28
CA ASP A 115 19.27 -5.53 -38.35
C ASP A 115 18.31 -6.66 -38.71
N CYS A 116 17.09 -6.32 -39.07
CA CYS A 116 16.07 -7.29 -39.43
C CYS A 116 15.10 -6.73 -40.49
N THR A 117 14.28 -7.64 -41.04
CA THR A 117 13.29 -7.26 -42.05
C THR A 117 12.08 -6.58 -41.43
N VAL A 118 11.47 -5.64 -42.15
CA VAL A 118 10.25 -4.95 -41.74
C VAL A 118 9.04 -5.86 -41.54
N SER A 119 9.06 -7.06 -42.13
CA SER A 119 8.00 -8.07 -42.04
C SER A 119 8.14 -9.04 -40.86
N SER A 120 9.25 -9.00 -40.14
CA SER A 120 9.42 -9.74 -38.89
C SER A 120 8.33 -9.36 -37.89
N ARG A 121 7.99 -10.27 -37.00
CA ARG A 121 6.95 -10.00 -35.98
C ARG A 121 7.58 -9.97 -34.60
N ASN A 122 7.78 -8.76 -34.10
CA ASN A 122 8.35 -8.49 -32.80
C ASN A 122 7.49 -7.52 -32.00
N THR A 123 7.78 -7.37 -30.73
CA THR A 123 7.39 -6.17 -29.98
C THR A 123 8.29 -5.01 -30.38
N GLY A 124 8.00 -3.81 -29.94
CA GLY A 124 8.91 -2.65 -30.00
C GLY A 124 8.97 -2.01 -28.62
N VAL A 125 10.06 -1.33 -28.33
CA VAL A 125 10.13 -0.46 -27.17
C VAL A 125 9.73 0.94 -27.61
N ILE A 126 8.63 1.45 -27.04
CA ILE A 126 8.13 2.81 -27.31
C ILE A 126 8.72 3.73 -26.26
N GLU A 127 9.26 4.85 -26.70
CA GLU A 127 9.81 5.90 -25.88
C GLU A 127 8.90 7.13 -25.89
N TYR A 128 8.83 7.83 -24.77
CA TYR A 128 8.13 9.09 -24.57
C TYR A 128 9.09 10.07 -23.90
N ASN A 129 9.06 11.33 -24.32
CA ASN A 129 9.91 12.40 -23.78
C ASN A 129 9.60 12.77 -22.32
N GLU A 130 8.49 12.26 -21.79
CA GLU A 130 8.05 12.51 -20.42
C GLU A 130 7.31 11.30 -19.86
N CYS A 131 7.11 11.26 -18.55
CA CYS A 131 6.34 10.19 -17.90
C CYS A 131 4.86 10.26 -18.30
N ILE A 132 4.31 9.17 -18.79
CA ILE A 132 2.89 9.07 -19.19
C ILE A 132 1.93 8.76 -18.02
N HIS A 133 2.42 8.75 -16.80
CA HIS A 133 1.68 8.56 -15.54
C HIS A 133 0.71 7.37 -15.58
N PRO A 134 1.17 6.13 -15.79
CA PRO A 134 0.26 4.99 -15.88
C PRO A 134 -0.45 4.73 -14.55
N GLU A 135 -1.78 4.68 -14.58
CA GLU A 135 -2.64 4.51 -13.39
C GLU A 135 -2.29 3.28 -12.56
N SER A 136 -1.85 2.20 -13.22
CA SER A 136 -1.43 0.95 -12.55
C SER A 136 -0.23 1.12 -11.59
N GLN A 137 0.44 2.28 -11.66
CA GLN A 137 1.62 2.63 -10.85
C GLN A 137 1.35 3.78 -9.89
N TYR A 138 0.09 4.15 -9.69
CA TYR A 138 -0.25 5.17 -8.72
C TYR A 138 -0.02 4.69 -7.29
N VAL A 139 0.56 5.56 -6.48
CA VAL A 139 0.80 5.34 -5.05
C VAL A 139 0.13 6.43 -4.23
N VAL A 140 -0.50 6.04 -3.14
CA VAL A 140 -1.14 6.98 -2.22
C VAL A 140 -0.15 7.30 -1.09
N LYS A 141 0.05 8.60 -0.83
CA LYS A 141 0.90 9.11 0.26
C LYS A 141 0.09 10.00 1.19
N ASN A 142 0.62 10.24 2.38
CA ASN A 142 0.03 11.14 3.39
C ASN A 142 -1.38 10.73 3.86
N LYS A 143 -1.76 9.47 3.69
CA LYS A 143 -3.04 8.97 4.18
C LYS A 143 -3.05 8.94 5.70
N THR A 144 -4.11 9.47 6.29
CA THR A 144 -4.41 9.34 7.72
C THR A 144 -5.79 8.72 7.90
N PHE A 145 -5.95 7.97 9.00
CA PHE A 145 -7.24 7.35 9.30
C PHE A 145 -8.04 8.25 10.24
N ALA A 146 -9.33 8.34 9.99
CA ALA A 146 -10.25 8.95 10.94
C ALA A 146 -10.33 8.12 12.23
N ASP A 147 -10.45 8.79 13.36
CA ASP A 147 -10.81 8.18 14.64
C ASP A 147 -12.25 8.60 15.05
N CYS A 148 -12.60 8.38 16.31
CA CYS A 148 -13.96 8.71 16.77
C CYS A 148 -14.27 10.21 16.76
N GLU A 149 -13.26 11.07 16.89
CA GLU A 149 -13.41 12.51 17.10
C GLU A 149 -12.73 13.35 16.02
N GLN A 150 -11.74 12.77 15.34
CA GLN A 150 -10.99 13.47 14.31
C GLN A 150 -11.19 12.79 12.96
N GLY A 151 -11.39 13.62 11.94
CA GLY A 151 -11.41 13.17 10.57
C GLY A 151 -10.05 12.66 10.13
N GLY A 152 -10.04 11.92 9.06
CA GLY A 152 -8.83 11.43 8.40
C GLY A 152 -8.59 12.13 7.07
N TYR A 153 -7.66 11.62 6.32
CA TYR A 153 -7.32 12.08 4.98
C TYR A 153 -7.10 10.87 4.06
N THR A 154 -7.71 10.87 2.87
CA THR A 154 -7.59 9.72 1.94
C THR A 154 -6.19 9.58 1.36
N GLY A 155 -5.37 10.62 1.48
CA GLY A 155 -4.02 10.70 0.95
C GLY A 155 -3.98 11.22 -0.48
N ASP A 156 -2.85 11.81 -0.85
CA ASP A 156 -2.57 12.27 -2.19
C ASP A 156 -2.11 11.13 -3.08
N THR A 157 -2.49 11.18 -4.35
CA THR A 157 -2.06 10.21 -5.36
C THR A 157 -0.85 10.74 -6.12
N TYR A 158 0.18 9.92 -6.22
CA TYR A 158 1.43 10.21 -6.94
C TYR A 158 1.72 9.15 -7.98
N CYS A 159 2.40 9.52 -9.04
CA CYS A 159 2.99 8.56 -9.96
C CYS A 159 4.15 7.83 -9.28
N GLY A 160 4.15 6.49 -9.30
CA GLY A 160 5.21 5.67 -8.71
C GLY A 160 6.53 5.73 -9.49
N PHE A 161 6.53 6.22 -10.73
CA PHE A 161 7.73 6.37 -11.54
C PHE A 161 8.42 7.74 -11.33
N CYS A 162 7.74 8.83 -11.65
CA CYS A 162 8.33 10.18 -11.61
C CYS A 162 8.07 10.93 -10.29
N ASN A 163 7.24 10.36 -9.42
CA ASN A 163 6.84 10.97 -8.15
C ASN A 163 6.05 12.29 -8.29
N GLU A 164 5.52 12.57 -9.47
CA GLU A 164 4.64 13.71 -9.67
C GLU A 164 3.30 13.48 -8.97
N LYS A 165 2.75 14.55 -8.38
CA LYS A 165 1.44 14.51 -7.74
C LYS A 165 0.34 14.56 -8.79
N ILE A 166 -0.46 13.50 -8.85
CA ILE A 166 -1.53 13.33 -9.84
C ILE A 166 -2.86 13.89 -9.32
N ALA A 167 -3.15 13.68 -8.03
CA ALA A 167 -4.38 14.16 -7.43
C ALA A 167 -4.23 14.42 -5.94
N ASP A 168 -4.99 15.38 -5.44
CA ASP A 168 -5.17 15.62 -4.01
C ASP A 168 -6.11 14.58 -3.42
N GLY A 169 -5.82 14.18 -2.19
CA GLY A 169 -6.74 13.41 -1.37
C GLY A 169 -7.93 14.27 -0.91
N LYS A 170 -8.76 13.66 -0.10
CA LYS A 170 -9.93 14.31 0.51
C LYS A 170 -9.91 14.08 2.00
N GLU A 171 -10.31 15.07 2.75
CA GLU A 171 -10.61 14.90 4.16
C GLU A 171 -11.84 14.00 4.34
N THR A 172 -11.85 13.23 5.40
CA THR A 172 -12.94 12.37 5.79
C THR A 172 -13.45 12.79 7.16
N GLU A 173 -14.75 12.66 7.36
CA GLU A 173 -15.37 12.96 8.64
C GLU A 173 -14.88 12.00 9.75
N PRO A 174 -14.93 12.44 11.02
CA PRO A 174 -14.73 11.55 12.17
C PRO A 174 -15.68 10.36 12.13
N GLY A 175 -15.22 9.21 12.59
CA GLY A 175 -16.00 7.98 12.62
C GLY A 175 -17.15 7.99 13.62
N GLY A 176 -17.15 8.97 14.55
CA GLY A 176 -18.08 9.03 15.66
C GLY A 176 -17.82 7.94 16.72
N HIS A 177 -18.58 8.00 17.81
CA HIS A 177 -18.50 6.98 18.84
C HIS A 177 -19.45 5.82 18.54
N ALA A 178 -18.95 4.59 18.66
CA ALA A 178 -19.77 3.40 18.62
C ALA A 178 -20.73 3.37 19.83
N GLU A 179 -21.75 2.49 19.77
CA GLU A 179 -22.65 2.25 20.88
C GLU A 179 -21.86 2.00 22.17
N ALA A 180 -22.24 2.72 23.23
CA ALA A 180 -21.55 2.70 24.50
C ALA A 180 -21.68 1.34 25.19
N VAL A 181 -20.60 0.85 25.78
CA VAL A 181 -20.57 -0.36 26.61
C VAL A 181 -20.16 0.00 28.04
N ILE A 182 -20.58 -0.79 29.03
CA ILE A 182 -20.16 -0.59 30.41
C ILE A 182 -18.67 -0.97 30.53
N ASP A 183 -17.88 -0.10 31.16
CA ASP A 183 -16.53 -0.43 31.58
C ASP A 183 -16.60 -1.22 32.91
N GLU A 184 -16.50 -2.53 32.79
CA GLU A 184 -16.53 -3.47 33.91
C GLU A 184 -15.49 -3.14 35.01
N LYS A 185 -14.43 -2.41 34.67
CA LYS A 185 -13.39 -2.01 35.64
C LYS A 185 -13.88 -0.92 36.60
N THR A 186 -14.88 -0.17 36.21
CA THR A 186 -15.46 0.91 37.02
C THR A 186 -16.67 0.45 37.82
N VAL A 187 -17.21 -0.73 37.53
CA VAL A 187 -18.35 -1.29 38.28
C VAL A 187 -17.87 -1.67 39.69
N LYS A 188 -18.66 -1.24 40.67
CA LYS A 188 -18.48 -1.60 42.07
C LYS A 188 -19.83 -2.05 42.65
N GLU A 189 -19.85 -3.25 43.18
CA GLU A 189 -21.04 -3.73 43.90
C GLU A 189 -21.16 -3.04 45.25
N ALA A 190 -22.39 -2.71 45.64
CA ALA A 190 -22.65 -2.21 46.98
C ALA A 190 -22.42 -3.29 48.05
N THR A 191 -21.83 -2.89 49.14
CA THR A 191 -21.65 -3.76 50.32
C THR A 191 -22.65 -3.33 51.43
N CYS A 192 -22.53 -3.93 52.60
CA CYS A 192 -23.36 -3.53 53.74
C CYS A 192 -23.15 -2.06 54.16
N THR A 193 -21.91 -1.55 53.95
CA THR A 193 -21.46 -0.24 54.45
C THR A 193 -20.95 0.69 53.37
N GLU A 194 -20.65 0.18 52.18
CA GLU A 194 -20.11 0.95 51.09
C GLU A 194 -21.09 0.99 49.91
N GLU A 195 -21.23 2.18 49.34
CA GLU A 195 -22.01 2.38 48.10
C GLU A 195 -21.35 1.63 46.93
N GLY A 196 -22.18 1.13 46.05
CA GLY A 196 -21.78 0.60 44.77
C GLY A 196 -21.74 1.64 43.68
N TYR A 197 -21.37 1.20 42.47
CA TYR A 197 -21.32 2.02 41.24
C TYR A 197 -21.69 1.18 40.03
N THR A 198 -22.57 1.68 39.17
CA THR A 198 -23.07 0.92 38.02
C THR A 198 -22.07 0.80 36.89
N GLY A 199 -20.92 1.49 36.97
CA GLY A 199 -19.92 1.56 35.96
C GLY A 199 -20.15 2.64 34.91
N ASP A 200 -19.06 3.16 34.36
CA ASP A 200 -19.11 4.14 33.30
C ASP A 200 -19.42 3.48 31.96
N LYS A 201 -20.12 4.17 31.09
CA LYS A 201 -20.32 3.77 29.70
C LYS A 201 -19.25 4.41 28.83
N ILE A 202 -18.49 3.58 28.15
CA ILE A 202 -17.38 4.00 27.30
C ILE A 202 -17.59 3.61 25.85
N CYS A 203 -16.99 4.37 24.95
CA CYS A 203 -16.84 3.93 23.56
C CYS A 203 -15.91 2.71 23.50
N PRO A 204 -16.31 1.57 22.92
CA PRO A 204 -15.46 0.38 22.85
C PRO A 204 -14.21 0.59 22.00
N THR A 205 -14.22 1.54 21.06
CA THR A 205 -13.11 1.85 20.14
C THR A 205 -12.06 2.76 20.80
N CYS A 206 -12.43 3.96 21.24
CA CYS A 206 -11.49 4.95 21.77
C CYS A 206 -11.39 4.99 23.30
N LYS A 207 -12.25 4.23 24.01
CA LYS A 207 -12.33 4.15 25.49
C LYS A 207 -12.76 5.45 26.18
N LYS A 208 -13.18 6.45 25.44
CA LYS A 208 -13.71 7.68 26.02
C LYS A 208 -14.99 7.39 26.81
N VAL A 209 -15.10 7.95 28.01
CA VAL A 209 -16.32 7.90 28.81
C VAL A 209 -17.38 8.77 28.12
N LEU A 210 -18.50 8.17 27.76
CA LEU A 210 -19.64 8.82 27.11
C LEU A 210 -20.75 9.16 28.12
N GLU A 211 -20.88 8.37 29.17
CA GLU A 211 -21.83 8.56 30.25
C GLU A 211 -21.25 7.99 31.55
N HIS A 212 -21.27 8.77 32.61
CA HIS A 212 -20.89 8.27 33.94
C HIS A 212 -21.96 7.38 34.52
N GLY A 213 -21.53 6.33 35.21
CA GLY A 213 -22.41 5.47 36.00
C GLY A 213 -23.09 6.22 37.14
N LYS A 214 -23.88 5.51 37.89
CA LYS A 214 -24.58 6.02 39.07
C LYS A 214 -24.16 5.26 40.31
N THR A 215 -24.04 5.94 41.43
CA THR A 215 -23.90 5.31 42.72
C THR A 215 -25.17 4.53 43.08
N THR A 216 -24.99 3.36 43.64
CA THR A 216 -26.05 2.55 44.21
C THR A 216 -25.95 2.59 45.74
N PRO A 217 -27.06 2.68 46.47
CA PRO A 217 -27.00 2.76 47.92
C PRO A 217 -26.39 1.51 48.54
N VAL A 218 -25.88 1.66 49.74
CA VAL A 218 -25.42 0.52 50.57
C VAL A 218 -26.54 -0.48 50.75
N ASN A 219 -26.19 -1.75 50.82
CA ASN A 219 -27.15 -2.84 51.03
C ASN A 219 -27.68 -2.88 52.46
N GLY A 220 -26.97 -2.24 53.43
CA GLY A 220 -27.30 -2.32 54.84
C GLY A 220 -26.93 -3.69 55.45
N HIS A 221 -27.16 -3.82 56.73
CA HIS A 221 -26.92 -5.08 57.43
C HIS A 221 -28.18 -5.94 57.46
N THR A 222 -28.03 -7.24 57.28
CA THR A 222 -29.06 -8.23 57.47
C THR A 222 -28.75 -8.99 58.76
N GLU A 223 -29.58 -8.80 59.76
CA GLU A 223 -29.39 -9.43 61.07
C GLU A 223 -29.58 -10.95 61.01
N SER A 224 -28.72 -11.70 61.73
CA SER A 224 -28.86 -13.12 61.88
C SER A 224 -29.98 -13.47 62.87
N GLU A 225 -30.76 -14.48 62.56
CA GLU A 225 -31.73 -15.07 63.49
C GLU A 225 -31.05 -15.86 64.62
N GLU A 226 -29.78 -16.25 64.43
CA GLU A 226 -29.00 -16.98 65.40
C GLU A 226 -28.00 -16.07 66.12
N LEU A 227 -27.91 -16.24 67.45
CA LEU A 227 -26.90 -15.55 68.24
C LEU A 227 -25.59 -16.30 68.19
N ARG A 228 -24.47 -15.58 68.11
CA ARG A 228 -23.14 -16.15 68.23
C ARG A 228 -22.51 -15.79 69.58
N LYS A 229 -21.47 -16.52 70.00
CA LYS A 229 -20.75 -16.36 71.26
C LYS A 229 -21.62 -16.56 72.51
N VAL A 230 -22.75 -17.21 72.40
CA VAL A 230 -23.58 -17.59 73.59
C VAL A 230 -22.77 -18.39 74.55
N ARG A 231 -22.83 -18.06 75.83
CA ARG A 231 -22.12 -18.80 76.92
C ARG A 231 -23.04 -18.91 78.10
N GLU A 232 -23.23 -20.12 78.57
CA GLU A 232 -23.97 -20.36 79.78
C GLU A 232 -23.21 -19.87 81.02
N ALA A 233 -23.93 -19.40 82.02
CA ALA A 233 -23.36 -19.00 83.29
C ALA A 233 -22.83 -20.26 84.05
N SER A 234 -21.70 -20.13 84.76
CA SER A 234 -21.16 -21.13 85.66
C SER A 234 -20.83 -20.55 87.03
N CYS A 235 -20.40 -21.39 87.99
CA CYS A 235 -20.06 -20.87 89.31
C CYS A 235 -18.86 -19.89 89.35
N TYR A 236 -18.12 -19.74 88.22
CA TYR A 236 -16.92 -18.96 88.18
C TYR A 236 -16.93 -17.91 87.00
N LEU A 237 -17.90 -18.01 86.13
CA LEU A 237 -17.96 -17.16 84.96
C LEU A 237 -19.42 -16.75 84.68
N ASP A 238 -19.64 -15.46 84.48
CA ASP A 238 -20.93 -14.95 84.07
C ASP A 238 -21.34 -15.51 82.74
N GLY A 239 -22.61 -15.75 82.51
CA GLY A 239 -23.19 -16.12 81.26
C GLY A 239 -23.13 -14.95 80.28
N TYR A 240 -23.23 -15.22 78.98
CA TYR A 240 -23.36 -14.24 77.93
C TYR A 240 -24.48 -14.71 77.01
N THR A 241 -25.45 -13.84 76.80
CA THR A 241 -26.65 -14.13 75.99
C THR A 241 -26.36 -14.27 74.51
N GLY A 242 -25.16 -13.83 74.08
CA GLY A 242 -24.74 -13.84 72.70
C GLY A 242 -24.88 -12.44 72.05
N GLU A 243 -24.38 -12.37 70.86
CA GLU A 243 -24.45 -11.14 70.02
C GLU A 243 -25.15 -11.43 68.68
N THR A 244 -25.89 -10.45 68.17
CA THR A 244 -26.42 -10.49 66.84
C THR A 244 -25.33 -10.03 65.85
N TYR A 245 -25.37 -10.54 64.64
CA TYR A 245 -24.40 -10.21 63.61
C TYR A 245 -25.02 -10.17 62.23
N CYS A 246 -24.40 -9.44 61.32
CA CYS A 246 -24.82 -9.43 59.94
C CYS A 246 -24.42 -10.75 59.24
N ILE A 247 -25.40 -11.43 58.62
CA ILE A 247 -25.18 -12.69 57.92
C ILE A 247 -24.35 -12.51 56.64
N VAL A 248 -24.24 -11.27 56.09
CA VAL A 248 -23.53 -10.98 54.85
C VAL A 248 -22.07 -10.60 55.12
N CYS A 249 -21.79 -9.66 56.03
CA CYS A 249 -20.43 -9.16 56.30
C CYS A 249 -19.83 -9.70 57.61
N GLY A 250 -20.66 -10.33 58.50
CA GLY A 250 -20.21 -10.87 59.76
C GLY A 250 -20.00 -9.85 60.87
N GLU A 251 -20.27 -8.57 60.63
CA GLU A 251 -20.15 -7.52 61.65
C GLU A 251 -21.15 -7.74 62.82
N THR A 252 -20.71 -7.48 64.07
CA THR A 252 -21.57 -7.53 65.24
C THR A 252 -22.51 -6.32 65.24
N LEU A 253 -23.80 -6.53 65.33
CA LEU A 253 -24.81 -5.49 65.32
C LEU A 253 -25.25 -5.08 66.72
N GLU A 254 -25.50 -6.05 67.61
CA GLU A 254 -25.74 -5.84 69.02
C GLU A 254 -25.00 -6.89 69.84
N ALA A 255 -24.56 -6.53 71.06
CA ALA A 255 -23.79 -7.37 71.98
C ALA A 255 -24.46 -7.54 73.33
#